data_fdaee199df675da0fe4c0a859d36f11a
#
_entry.id   fdaee199df675da0fe4c0a859d36f11a
#
_cell.length_a   1.000
_cell.length_b   1.000
_cell.length_c   1.000
_cell.angle_alpha   90.00
_cell.angle_beta   90.00
_cell.angle_gamma   90.00
#
_symmetry.space_group_name_H-M   'P 1'
#
loop_
_entity.id
_entity.type
_entity.pdbx_description
1 polymer ?
#
loop_
_entity_poly.entity_id
_entity_poly.type
_entity_poly.pdbx_seq_one_letter_code
_entity_poly.pdbx_strand_id
1 'polypeptide(L)'
;SLGVNTVFKLAAAAAKILGEVGYDIEIVEKHHNKKMDAPSGTALAIADAINEAMDDRYTYKLDRSAERARREANEIGIQAVRGGTIVGEHEVLFCGPDEVIEIKHTAYSKAIFGKGAIQAAQFLKGKKPGMYQMSDVIG
;
A
#
# COMPACT_ATOMS: atom_id res chain seq x y z
N SER A 1 -11.09 3.23 -1.66
CA SER A 1 -12.05 2.41 -0.92
C SER A 1 -11.74 2.44 0.56
N LEU A 2 -12.70 2.08 1.39
CA LEU A 2 -12.51 1.93 2.83
C LEU A 2 -11.41 0.91 3.14
N GLY A 3 -11.43 -0.23 2.47
CA GLY A 3 -10.45 -1.31 2.67
C GLY A 3 -9.02 -0.86 2.34
N VAL A 4 -8.81 -0.21 1.22
CA VAL A 4 -7.49 0.30 0.82
C VAL A 4 -6.98 1.33 1.83
N ASN A 5 -7.82 2.25 2.28
CA ASN A 5 -7.42 3.26 3.27
C ASN A 5 -7.15 2.64 4.65
N THR A 6 -7.84 1.56 4.99
CA THR A 6 -7.52 0.78 6.19
C THR A 6 -6.15 0.14 6.09
N VAL A 7 -5.78 -0.38 4.92
CA VAL A 7 -4.43 -0.93 4.68
C VAL A 7 -3.34 0.12 4.91
N PHE A 8 -3.53 1.35 4.47
CA PHE A 8 -2.58 2.44 4.73
C PHE A 8 -2.32 2.61 6.23
N LYS A 9 -3.37 2.65 7.04
CA LYS A 9 -3.27 2.80 8.50
C LYS A 9 -2.63 1.61 9.16
N LEU A 10 -3.05 0.39 8.80
CA LEU A 10 -2.50 -0.84 9.35
C LEU A 10 -1.03 -1.01 9.00
N ALA A 11 -0.67 -0.74 7.75
CA ALA A 11 0.72 -0.84 7.30
C ALA A 11 1.63 0.16 8.03
N ALA A 12 1.18 1.41 8.17
CA ALA A 12 1.92 2.43 8.92
C ALA A 12 2.11 2.04 10.38
N ALA A 13 1.04 1.54 11.04
CA ALA A 13 1.11 1.09 12.43
C ALA A 13 2.03 -0.12 12.61
N ALA A 14 1.94 -1.11 11.72
CA ALA A 14 2.81 -2.27 11.73
C ALA A 14 4.28 -1.89 11.51
N ALA A 15 4.55 -0.97 10.59
CA ALA A 15 5.90 -0.48 10.32
C ALA A 15 6.55 0.15 11.55
N LYS A 16 5.81 0.93 12.34
CA LYS A 16 6.32 1.53 13.58
C LYS A 16 6.76 0.50 14.60
N ILE A 17 6.08 -0.64 14.64
CA ILE A 17 6.39 -1.72 15.58
C ILE A 17 7.53 -2.59 15.02
N LEU A 18 7.40 -3.06 13.79
CA LEU A 18 8.26 -4.07 13.19
C LEU A 18 9.47 -3.48 12.50
N GLY A 19 9.34 -2.31 11.88
CA GLY A 19 10.44 -1.63 11.21
C GLY A 19 11.55 -1.21 12.18
N GLU A 20 11.19 -0.79 13.39
CA GLU A 20 12.16 -0.40 14.43
C GLU A 20 13.01 -1.59 14.91
N VAL A 21 12.49 -2.79 14.86
CA VAL A 21 13.23 -3.99 15.24
C VAL A 21 13.82 -4.75 14.04
N GLY A 22 13.82 -4.10 12.85
CA GLY A 22 14.58 -4.56 11.70
C GLY A 22 13.86 -5.55 10.78
N TYR A 23 12.52 -5.65 10.82
CA TYR A 23 11.78 -6.42 9.81
C TYR A 23 11.93 -5.78 8.44
N ASP A 24 12.16 -6.59 7.43
CA ASP A 24 12.18 -6.15 6.04
C ASP A 24 10.75 -5.91 5.54
N ILE A 25 10.55 -4.81 4.83
CA ILE A 25 9.24 -4.43 4.31
C ILE A 25 9.22 -4.59 2.80
N GLU A 26 8.28 -5.37 2.28
CA GLU A 26 8.08 -5.61 0.85
C GLU A 26 6.62 -5.43 0.49
N ILE A 27 6.34 -4.95 -0.72
CA ILE A 27 5.00 -4.78 -1.25
C ILE A 27 4.90 -5.55 -2.56
N VAL A 28 3.83 -6.34 -2.70
CA VAL A 28 3.51 -7.05 -3.94
C VAL A 28 2.12 -6.62 -4.38
N GLU A 29 1.99 -6.17 -5.62
CA GLU A 29 0.70 -5.80 -6.18
C GLU A 29 0.40 -6.58 -7.45
N LYS A 30 -0.85 -6.90 -7.67
CA LYS A 30 -1.31 -7.71 -8.79
C LYS A 30 -2.50 -7.04 -9.47
N HIS A 31 -2.41 -6.90 -10.79
CA HIS A 31 -3.47 -6.31 -11.62
C HIS A 31 -3.58 -7.05 -12.96
N HIS A 32 -4.64 -6.72 -13.68
CA HIS A 32 -4.91 -7.28 -15.01
C HIS A 32 -3.77 -6.98 -16.00
N ASN A 33 -3.74 -7.76 -17.08
CA ASN A 33 -2.68 -7.69 -18.09
C ASN A 33 -2.71 -6.43 -18.97
N LYS A 34 -3.72 -5.58 -18.83
CA LYS A 34 -3.85 -4.30 -19.57
C LYS A 34 -3.45 -3.07 -18.76
N LYS A 35 -3.10 -3.22 -17.49
CA LYS A 35 -2.65 -2.10 -16.67
C LYS A 35 -1.27 -1.64 -17.11
N MET A 36 -1.15 -0.37 -17.48
CA MET A 36 0.05 0.19 -18.08
C MET A 36 1.07 0.68 -17.06
N ASP A 37 0.61 1.30 -15.99
CA ASP A 37 1.49 1.78 -14.91
C ASP A 37 1.93 0.63 -14.00
N ALA A 38 3.19 0.65 -13.61
CA ALA A 38 3.80 -0.29 -12.66
C ALA A 38 4.94 0.41 -11.93
N PRO A 39 4.97 0.37 -10.60
CA PRO A 39 3.95 -0.18 -9.73
C PRO A 39 2.67 0.65 -9.75
N SER A 40 1.57 0.08 -9.19
CA SER A 40 0.31 0.80 -9.08
C SER A 40 0.43 2.03 -8.17
N GLY A 41 -0.43 3.04 -8.42
CA GLY A 41 -0.50 4.20 -7.54
C GLY A 41 -0.81 3.86 -6.09
N THR A 42 -1.65 2.85 -5.87
CA THR A 42 -1.97 2.35 -4.51
C THR A 42 -0.75 1.73 -3.83
N ALA A 43 0.05 0.95 -4.54
CA ALA A 43 1.28 0.39 -3.98
C ALA A 43 2.27 1.48 -3.56
N LEU A 44 2.45 2.49 -4.40
CA LEU A 44 3.29 3.65 -4.05
C LEU A 44 2.73 4.42 -2.86
N ALA A 45 1.42 4.60 -2.78
CA ALA A 45 0.78 5.28 -1.65
C ALA A 45 0.93 4.49 -0.34
N ILE A 46 0.89 3.16 -0.38
CA ILE A 46 1.19 2.32 0.80
C ILE A 46 2.63 2.53 1.24
N ALA A 47 3.58 2.50 0.31
CA ALA A 47 4.99 2.75 0.61
C ALA A 47 5.21 4.14 1.21
N ASP A 48 4.54 5.16 0.67
CA ASP A 48 4.62 6.53 1.18
C ASP A 48 4.05 6.64 2.60
N ALA A 49 2.92 5.97 2.88
CA ALA A 49 2.33 5.94 4.22
C ALA A 49 3.26 5.29 5.25
N ILE A 50 3.91 4.19 4.89
CA ILE A 50 4.94 3.54 5.72
C ILE A 50 6.11 4.48 5.93
N ASN A 51 6.61 5.07 4.87
CA ASN A 51 7.80 5.91 4.90
C ASN A 51 7.57 7.17 5.73
N GLU A 52 6.42 7.80 5.59
CA GLU A 52 6.02 8.95 6.43
C GLU A 52 5.99 8.57 7.91
N ALA A 53 5.45 7.41 8.25
CA ALA A 53 5.40 6.92 9.63
C ALA A 53 6.78 6.60 10.21
N MET A 54 7.79 6.41 9.36
CA MET A 54 9.15 5.99 9.71
C MET A 54 10.21 7.08 9.40
N ASP A 55 9.80 8.34 9.41
CA ASP A 55 10.68 9.52 9.20
C ASP A 55 11.42 9.47 7.85
N ASP A 56 10.77 9.00 6.81
CA ASP A 56 11.28 8.94 5.43
C ASP A 56 12.62 8.18 5.28
N ARG A 57 12.83 7.16 6.09
CA ARG A 57 14.10 6.41 6.10
C ARG A 57 14.29 5.43 4.95
N TYR A 58 13.22 5.08 4.22
CA TYR A 58 13.26 4.04 3.20
C TYR A 58 13.43 4.62 1.80
N THR A 59 14.17 3.90 0.96
CA THR A 59 14.18 4.07 -0.48
C THR A 59 13.37 2.94 -1.13
N TYR A 60 12.84 3.16 -2.32
CA TYR A 60 12.02 2.15 -3.00
C TYR A 60 12.85 1.38 -4.02
N LYS A 61 12.78 0.06 -3.95
CA LYS A 61 13.44 -0.85 -4.88
C LYS A 61 12.40 -1.48 -5.80
N LEU A 62 12.40 -1.07 -7.06
CA LEU A 62 11.41 -1.53 -8.04
C LEU A 62 11.92 -2.67 -8.92
N ASP A 63 13.23 -2.80 -9.06
CA ASP A 63 13.86 -3.83 -9.89
C ASP A 63 15.11 -4.38 -9.20
N ARG A 64 15.04 -5.65 -8.79
CA ARG A 64 16.17 -6.35 -8.19
C ARG A 64 17.08 -7.01 -9.22
N SER A 65 16.64 -7.11 -10.49
CA SER A 65 17.43 -7.71 -11.55
C SER A 65 18.52 -6.78 -12.08
N ALA A 66 18.41 -5.47 -11.82
CA ALA A 66 19.34 -4.47 -12.32
C ALA A 66 20.77 -4.64 -11.79
N GLU A 67 20.92 -5.24 -10.61
CA GLU A 67 22.22 -5.49 -9.99
C GLU A 67 22.21 -6.77 -9.15
N ARG A 68 23.34 -7.42 -9.07
CA ARG A 68 23.55 -8.58 -8.21
C ARG A 68 23.99 -8.13 -6.82
N ALA A 69 23.04 -7.89 -5.95
CA ALA A 69 23.30 -7.39 -4.60
C ALA A 69 22.32 -8.00 -3.59
N ARG A 70 22.73 -8.04 -2.33
CA ARG A 70 21.83 -8.36 -1.23
C ARG A 70 20.85 -7.21 -1.02
N ARG A 71 19.68 -7.53 -0.47
CA ARG A 71 18.72 -6.56 -0.02
C ARG A 71 19.33 -5.68 1.08
N GLU A 72 19.08 -4.37 1.00
CA GLU A 72 19.46 -3.41 2.04
C GLU A 72 18.33 -3.23 3.07
N ALA A 73 18.71 -2.93 4.31
CA ALA A 73 17.74 -2.77 5.40
C ALA A 73 16.84 -1.55 5.24
N ASN A 74 17.31 -0.51 4.54
CA ASN A 74 16.59 0.76 4.37
C ASN A 74 15.78 0.83 3.07
N GLU A 75 15.43 -0.30 2.47
CA GLU A 75 14.62 -0.30 1.27
C GLU A 75 13.25 -0.95 1.47
N ILE A 76 12.28 -0.48 0.71
CA ILE A 76 11.00 -1.16 0.51
C ILE A 76 10.99 -1.66 -0.92
N GLY A 77 10.95 -2.97 -1.11
CA GLY A 77 10.77 -3.55 -2.43
C GLY A 77 9.31 -3.45 -2.86
N ILE A 78 9.07 -3.11 -4.13
CA ILE A 78 7.72 -3.04 -4.68
C ILE A 78 7.71 -3.84 -5.98
N GLN A 79 6.95 -4.94 -6.00
CA GLN A 79 6.87 -5.85 -7.14
C GLN A 79 5.48 -5.82 -7.76
N ALA A 80 5.43 -5.78 -9.08
CA ALA A 80 4.20 -5.72 -9.85
C ALA A 80 3.99 -7.02 -10.63
N VAL A 81 2.83 -7.65 -10.45
CA VAL A 81 2.37 -8.80 -11.23
C VAL A 81 1.26 -8.34 -12.16
N ARG A 82 1.32 -8.75 -13.43
CA ARG A 82 0.31 -8.45 -14.44
C ARG A 82 -0.18 -9.76 -15.04
N GLY A 83 -1.49 -10.01 -14.96
CA GLY A 83 -2.05 -11.25 -15.50
C GLY A 83 -3.57 -11.27 -15.51
N GLY A 84 -4.13 -11.91 -16.53
CA GLY A 84 -5.56 -12.14 -16.65
C GLY A 84 -6.42 -10.89 -16.45
N THR A 85 -7.46 -11.05 -15.66
CA THR A 85 -8.45 -10.02 -15.34
C THR A 85 -8.44 -9.62 -13.88
N ILE A 86 -7.33 -9.78 -13.18
CA ILE A 86 -7.19 -9.40 -11.77
C ILE A 86 -7.59 -7.94 -11.60
N VAL A 87 -8.57 -7.68 -10.74
CA VAL A 87 -9.07 -6.32 -10.50
C VAL A 87 -8.02 -5.50 -9.76
N GLY A 88 -7.47 -6.05 -8.70
CA GLY A 88 -6.37 -5.45 -7.96
C GLY A 88 -6.15 -6.14 -6.61
N GLU A 89 -4.91 -6.46 -6.33
CA GLU A 89 -4.47 -6.99 -5.04
C GLU A 89 -3.24 -6.22 -4.58
N HIS A 90 -3.20 -5.90 -3.30
CA HIS A 90 -2.06 -5.26 -2.66
C HIS A 90 -1.73 -6.01 -1.39
N GLU A 91 -0.49 -6.39 -1.25
CA GLU A 91 0.01 -7.17 -0.12
C GLU A 91 1.26 -6.51 0.44
N VAL A 92 1.26 -6.28 1.74
CA VAL A 92 2.43 -5.75 2.46
C VAL A 92 2.97 -6.87 3.33
N LEU A 93 4.25 -7.18 3.15
CA LEU A 93 4.97 -8.20 3.90
C LEU A 93 5.92 -7.54 4.89
N PHE A 94 5.86 -7.97 6.13
CA PHE A 94 6.83 -7.63 7.16
C PHE A 94 7.59 -8.91 7.51
N CYS A 95 8.82 -9.00 7.00
CA CYS A 95 9.61 -10.22 7.06
C CYS A 95 10.64 -10.13 8.18
N GLY A 96 10.45 -10.92 9.22
CA GLY A 96 11.36 -11.03 10.36
C GLY A 96 12.12 -12.36 10.38
N PRO A 97 12.91 -12.62 11.41
CA PRO A 97 13.53 -13.92 11.59
C PRO A 97 12.48 -15.01 11.78
N ASP A 98 12.46 -15.99 10.88
CA ASP A 98 11.60 -17.18 10.93
C ASP A 98 10.08 -16.90 10.93
N GLU A 99 9.65 -15.68 10.58
CA GLU A 99 8.22 -15.34 10.49
C GLU A 99 7.97 -14.20 9.49
N VAL A 100 6.77 -14.17 8.94
CA VAL A 100 6.28 -13.10 8.07
C VAL A 100 4.88 -12.71 8.50
N ILE A 101 4.62 -11.41 8.62
CA ILE A 101 3.27 -10.88 8.77
C ILE A 101 2.87 -10.26 7.44
N GLU A 102 1.69 -10.64 6.95
CA GLU A 102 1.13 -10.15 5.69
C GLU A 102 -0.16 -9.38 5.95
N ILE A 103 -0.26 -8.20 5.33
CA ILE A 103 -1.50 -7.41 5.28
C ILE A 103 -1.92 -7.34 3.82
N LYS A 104 -3.06 -7.94 3.49
CA LYS A 104 -3.50 -8.06 2.10
C LYS A 104 -4.90 -7.51 1.90
N HIS A 105 -5.08 -6.77 0.82
CA HIS A 105 -6.37 -6.35 0.30
C HIS A 105 -6.57 -6.91 -1.11
N THR A 106 -7.72 -7.51 -1.34
CA THR A 106 -8.13 -8.02 -2.65
C THR A 106 -9.42 -7.33 -3.08
N ALA A 107 -9.39 -6.66 -4.22
CA ALA A 107 -10.57 -6.10 -4.86
C ALA A 107 -11.16 -7.15 -5.81
N TYR A 108 -12.42 -7.53 -5.61
CA TYR A 108 -13.13 -8.44 -6.50
C TYR A 108 -13.94 -7.73 -7.58
N SER A 109 -14.15 -6.43 -7.40
CA SER A 109 -14.93 -5.62 -8.35
C SER A 109 -14.49 -4.16 -8.26
N LYS A 110 -14.54 -3.45 -9.38
CA LYS A 110 -14.32 -1.99 -9.41
C LYS A 110 -15.43 -1.22 -8.66
N ALA A 111 -16.55 -1.84 -8.37
CA ALA A 111 -17.66 -1.22 -7.64
C ALA A 111 -17.29 -0.75 -6.22
N ILE A 112 -16.26 -1.33 -5.59
CA ILE A 112 -15.79 -0.88 -4.28
C ILE A 112 -15.31 0.58 -4.29
N PHE A 113 -14.78 1.06 -5.40
CA PHE A 113 -14.32 2.44 -5.54
C PHE A 113 -15.52 3.40 -5.62
N GLY A 114 -16.60 3.00 -6.29
CA GLY A 114 -17.86 3.74 -6.31
C GLY A 114 -18.49 3.87 -4.91
N LYS A 115 -18.50 2.80 -4.12
CA LYS A 115 -18.96 2.84 -2.72
C LYS A 115 -18.13 3.79 -1.87
N GLY A 116 -16.82 3.79 -2.03
CA GLY A 116 -15.94 4.73 -1.34
C GLY A 116 -16.22 6.19 -1.72
N ALA A 117 -16.51 6.47 -2.98
CA ALA A 117 -16.88 7.80 -3.44
C ALA A 117 -18.21 8.26 -2.83
N ILE A 118 -19.20 7.39 -2.71
CA ILE A 118 -20.48 7.70 -2.04
C ILE A 118 -20.26 8.01 -0.56
N GLN A 119 -19.46 7.22 0.14
CA GLN A 119 -19.11 7.47 1.54
C GLN A 119 -18.42 8.83 1.71
N ALA A 120 -17.48 9.16 0.83
CA ALA A 120 -16.80 10.45 0.84
C ALA A 120 -17.79 11.60 0.61
N ALA A 121 -18.70 11.46 -0.34
CA ALA A 121 -19.72 12.49 -0.62
C ALA A 121 -20.65 12.69 0.60
N GLN A 122 -21.06 11.61 1.27
CA GLN A 122 -21.87 11.70 2.50
C GLN A 122 -21.10 12.38 3.64
N PHE A 123 -19.83 12.07 3.79
CA PHE A 123 -18.96 12.71 4.80
C PHE A 123 -18.83 14.22 4.56
N LEU A 124 -18.68 14.64 3.30
CA LEU A 124 -18.50 16.05 2.95
C LEU A 124 -19.76 16.88 3.14
N LYS A 125 -20.93 16.25 3.23
CA LYS A 125 -22.19 16.96 3.44
C LYS A 125 -22.17 17.73 4.76
N GLY A 126 -22.31 19.05 4.68
CA GLY A 126 -22.29 19.94 5.84
C GLY A 126 -20.90 20.28 6.38
N LYS A 127 -19.84 19.83 5.74
CA LYS A 127 -18.47 20.24 6.09
C LYS A 127 -18.13 21.63 5.55
N LYS A 128 -17.27 22.35 6.26
CA LYS A 128 -16.74 23.63 5.79
C LYS A 128 -15.89 23.43 4.53
N PRO A 129 -15.80 24.43 3.63
CA PRO A 129 -14.87 24.35 2.50
C PRO A 129 -13.44 24.07 2.96
N GLY A 130 -12.76 23.15 2.29
CA GLY A 130 -11.40 22.74 2.63
C GLY A 130 -11.00 21.48 1.87
N MET A 131 -9.76 21.05 2.10
CA MET A 131 -9.25 19.79 1.57
C MET A 131 -9.47 18.67 2.58
N TYR A 132 -10.07 17.56 2.12
CA TYR A 132 -10.30 16.36 2.91
C TYR A 132 -9.73 15.16 2.21
N GLN A 133 -9.12 14.27 2.97
CA GLN A 133 -8.59 13.00 2.48
C GLN A 133 -9.51 11.84 2.88
N MET A 134 -9.35 10.70 2.23
CA MET A 134 -10.15 9.52 2.55
C MET A 134 -9.90 9.06 4.00
N SER A 135 -8.72 9.31 4.55
CA SER A 135 -8.42 9.08 5.96
C SER A 135 -9.34 9.85 6.92
N ASP A 136 -9.81 11.03 6.52
CA ASP A 136 -10.75 11.83 7.34
C ASP A 136 -12.14 11.20 7.35
N VAL A 137 -12.51 10.49 6.27
CA VAL A 137 -13.79 9.79 6.16
C VAL A 137 -13.87 8.60 7.09
N ILE A 138 -12.78 7.91 7.27
CA ILE A 138 -12.72 6.67 8.07
C ILE A 138 -12.25 6.87 9.51
N GLY A 139 -11.79 8.06 9.83
CA GLY A 139 -11.40 8.44 11.20
C GLY A 139 -9.98 8.06 11.60
#